data_db4f3ea961130d9e2ea3b7d2d149b661
#
_entry.id   db4f3ea961130d9e2ea3b7d2d149b661
#
_cell.length_a   1.000
_cell.length_b   1.000
_cell.length_c   1.000
_cell.angle_alpha   90.00
_cell.angle_beta   90.00
_cell.angle_gamma   90.00
#
_symmetry.space_group_name_H-M   'P 1'
#
loop_
_entity.id
_entity.type
_entity.pdbx_description
1 polymer ?
#
loop_
_entity_poly.entity_id
_entity_poly.type
_entity_poly.pdbx_seq_one_letter_code
_entity_poly.pdbx_strand_id
1 'polypeptide(L)'
;MITVEKKILNRNIQWLLVLLLLGLGSLQAQQDAQYTQYMYNTVSVNPAYAGSRGHLSIAGLYRNQWLGLDGAPETQTFNIHSPIGYRGVGLGVSIVNDKIGPTSETYFDVDFSYTIQTSWEGRLSFGLKGSAHMLDIRYSELDEFEVDPQLQSQQDIQNKFSPNFGAGVYYHTDRFYVGLSAPRILQTTHFDSSSVSTAKEQINMYFITGYVWNLNPFLKFKPTLLTKVVQGAPLQVDVSANFMFNEKFIGGLAYRWDAAFSGLVGFMLSDQFMVGLAYDREITELGAATFNDGSFEIILRYDFLRNIGNLKSPRFF
;
A
#
# COMPACT_ATOMS: atom_id res chain seq x y z
N MET A 1 30.32 -36.72 31.99
CA MET A 1 30.42 -36.30 30.59
C MET A 1 29.18 -36.62 29.76
N ILE A 2 28.56 -37.78 29.88
CA ILE A 2 27.38 -38.22 29.11
C ILE A 2 26.09 -37.40 29.39
N THR A 3 25.95 -36.78 30.55
CA THR A 3 24.74 -36.03 30.95
C THR A 3 24.69 -34.62 30.35
N VAL A 4 25.82 -34.01 30.02
CA VAL A 4 25.91 -32.68 29.43
C VAL A 4 25.62 -32.72 27.91
N GLU A 5 26.11 -33.76 27.23
CA GLU A 5 25.80 -33.95 25.78
C GLU A 5 24.32 -34.20 25.51
N LYS A 6 23.64 -34.99 26.35
CA LYS A 6 22.18 -35.19 26.23
C LYS A 6 21.39 -33.89 26.42
N LYS A 7 21.84 -32.98 27.27
CA LYS A 7 21.16 -31.70 27.51
C LYS A 7 21.34 -30.72 26.35
N ILE A 8 22.51 -30.74 25.71
CA ILE A 8 22.79 -29.90 24.52
C ILE A 8 22.02 -30.43 23.28
N LEU A 9 22.00 -31.75 23.10
CA LEU A 9 21.28 -32.41 22.04
C LEU A 9 19.76 -32.14 22.13
N ASN A 10 19.15 -32.22 23.32
CA ASN A 10 17.74 -31.92 23.54
C ASN A 10 17.41 -30.44 23.28
N ARG A 11 18.31 -29.53 23.63
CA ARG A 11 18.12 -28.09 23.39
C ARG A 11 18.16 -27.75 21.88
N ASN A 12 19.06 -28.37 21.15
CA ASN A 12 19.16 -28.17 19.68
C ASN A 12 17.95 -28.79 18.96
N ILE A 13 17.44 -29.94 19.42
CA ILE A 13 16.22 -30.56 18.89
C ILE A 13 15.01 -29.68 19.19
N GLN A 14 14.93 -29.05 20.36
CA GLN A 14 13.84 -28.11 20.66
C GLN A 14 13.87 -26.86 19.77
N TRP A 15 15.05 -26.31 19.50
CA TRP A 15 15.17 -25.17 18.54
C TRP A 15 14.86 -25.57 17.10
N LEU A 16 15.23 -26.80 16.69
CA LEU A 16 14.89 -27.35 15.38
C LEU A 16 13.38 -27.57 15.23
N LEU A 17 12.70 -28.07 16.29
CA LEU A 17 11.25 -28.22 16.33
C LEU A 17 10.52 -26.87 16.31
N VAL A 18 11.04 -25.85 16.98
CA VAL A 18 10.50 -24.49 16.93
C VAL A 18 10.67 -23.88 15.53
N LEU A 19 11.83 -24.08 14.90
CA LEU A 19 12.07 -23.66 13.51
C LEU A 19 11.16 -24.40 12.51
N LEU A 20 10.93 -25.70 12.72
CA LEU A 20 10.04 -26.51 11.89
C LEU A 20 8.56 -26.10 12.05
N LEU A 21 8.13 -25.74 13.27
CA LEU A 21 6.78 -25.24 13.56
C LEU A 21 6.54 -23.82 12.99
N LEU A 22 7.59 -23.00 12.88
CA LEU A 22 7.54 -21.70 12.24
C LEU A 22 7.43 -21.77 10.70
N GLY A 23 7.82 -22.91 10.10
CA GLY A 23 7.78 -23.16 8.65
C GLY A 23 6.45 -23.71 8.11
N LEU A 24 5.47 -24.04 8.96
CA LEU A 24 4.18 -24.60 8.56
C LEU A 24 3.06 -23.55 8.39
N GLY A 25 3.42 -22.29 8.12
CA GLY A 25 2.46 -21.26 7.70
C GLY A 25 1.87 -21.63 6.34
N SER A 26 0.61 -22.02 6.30
CA SER A 26 -0.16 -22.14 5.04
C SER A 26 -0.13 -20.79 4.32
N LEU A 27 0.44 -20.76 3.12
CA LEU A 27 0.47 -19.61 2.21
C LEU A 27 -0.96 -19.34 1.69
N GLN A 28 -1.75 -18.64 2.46
CA GLN A 28 -3.04 -18.09 2.04
C GLN A 28 -2.92 -16.56 2.17
N ALA A 29 -2.45 -15.92 1.15
CA ALA A 29 -2.27 -14.47 1.15
C ALA A 29 -3.05 -13.83 0.00
N GLN A 30 -4.30 -13.47 0.24
CA GLN A 30 -4.88 -12.35 -0.48
C GLN A 30 -4.17 -11.07 0.02
N GLN A 31 -3.44 -10.40 -0.85
CA GLN A 31 -2.69 -9.19 -0.52
C GLN A 31 -3.41 -7.99 -1.12
N ASP A 32 -3.65 -6.95 -0.30
CA ASP A 32 -4.08 -5.64 -0.80
C ASP A 32 -3.11 -5.10 -1.84
N ALA A 33 -3.64 -4.29 -2.77
CA ALA A 33 -2.88 -3.59 -3.80
C ALA A 33 -1.63 -2.90 -3.22
N GLN A 34 -0.51 -3.06 -3.90
CA GLN A 34 0.80 -2.52 -3.48
C GLN A 34 1.19 -1.37 -4.40
N TYR A 35 1.74 -0.31 -3.80
CA TYR A 35 2.17 0.88 -4.51
C TYR A 35 3.67 1.12 -4.29
N THR A 36 4.39 1.43 -5.37
CA THR A 36 5.78 1.86 -5.28
C THR A 36 5.87 3.32 -4.84
N GLN A 37 4.91 4.13 -5.27
CA GLN A 37 4.80 5.54 -4.92
C GLN A 37 3.88 5.80 -3.70
N TYR A 38 3.86 4.89 -2.71
CA TYR A 38 3.04 4.99 -1.50
C TYR A 38 3.20 6.31 -0.74
N MET A 39 4.42 6.90 -0.77
CA MET A 39 4.72 8.16 -0.11
C MET A 39 4.02 9.38 -0.74
N TYR A 40 3.48 9.22 -1.95
CA TYR A 40 2.68 10.23 -2.64
C TYR A 40 1.18 9.91 -2.62
N ASN A 41 0.81 8.70 -2.19
CA ASN A 41 -0.57 8.21 -2.07
C ASN A 41 -0.86 7.68 -0.65
N THR A 42 -0.39 8.38 0.37
CA THR A 42 -0.45 7.94 1.78
C THR A 42 -1.88 7.74 2.29
N VAL A 43 -2.88 8.46 1.76
CA VAL A 43 -4.28 8.32 2.17
C VAL A 43 -4.84 6.92 1.89
N SER A 44 -4.34 6.24 0.86
CA SER A 44 -4.76 4.87 0.54
C SER A 44 -4.37 3.87 1.64
N VAL A 45 -3.25 4.11 2.33
CA VAL A 45 -2.77 3.21 3.38
C VAL A 45 -3.08 3.70 4.80
N ASN A 46 -3.31 5.02 5.01
CA ASN A 46 -3.57 5.56 6.35
C ASN A 46 -4.66 6.65 6.34
N PRO A 47 -5.86 6.38 6.91
CA PRO A 47 -6.95 7.35 6.95
C PRO A 47 -6.63 8.62 7.75
N ALA A 48 -5.72 8.56 8.73
CA ALA A 48 -5.31 9.73 9.49
C ALA A 48 -4.54 10.77 8.66
N TYR A 49 -4.13 10.41 7.43
CA TYR A 49 -3.50 11.33 6.49
C TYR A 49 -4.50 12.29 5.82
N ALA A 50 -5.80 11.96 5.79
CA ALA A 50 -6.81 12.81 5.15
C ALA A 50 -6.76 14.25 5.67
N GLY A 51 -6.74 15.23 4.79
CA GLY A 51 -6.64 16.67 5.13
C GLY A 51 -5.27 17.16 5.64
N SER A 52 -4.29 16.27 5.87
CA SER A 52 -2.98 16.63 6.42
C SER A 52 -2.14 17.55 5.51
N ARG A 53 -2.50 17.66 4.24
CA ARG A 53 -1.85 18.55 3.27
C ARG A 53 -2.21 20.02 3.47
N GLY A 54 -3.29 20.32 4.20
CA GLY A 54 -3.73 21.69 4.48
C GLY A 54 -4.56 22.34 3.36
N HIS A 55 -4.81 21.63 2.27
CA HIS A 55 -5.61 22.06 1.11
C HIS A 55 -6.34 20.87 0.48
N LEU A 56 -7.24 21.15 -0.46
CA LEU A 56 -7.85 20.10 -1.27
C LEU A 56 -6.80 19.49 -2.20
N SER A 57 -6.63 18.18 -2.13
CA SER A 57 -5.72 17.39 -2.96
C SER A 57 -6.51 16.29 -3.67
N ILE A 58 -6.27 16.14 -4.96
CA ILE A 58 -6.82 15.09 -5.81
C ILE A 58 -5.65 14.31 -6.38
N ALA A 59 -5.69 12.98 -6.32
CA ALA A 59 -4.69 12.15 -6.95
C ALA A 59 -5.34 10.95 -7.66
N GLY A 60 -4.76 10.60 -8.79
CA GLY A 60 -5.03 9.36 -9.52
C GLY A 60 -3.75 8.57 -9.69
N LEU A 61 -3.83 7.25 -9.50
CA LEU A 61 -2.72 6.34 -9.69
C LEU A 61 -3.18 5.14 -10.52
N TYR A 62 -2.37 4.78 -11.50
CA TYR A 62 -2.50 3.57 -12.29
C TYR A 62 -1.24 2.73 -12.16
N ARG A 63 -1.40 1.45 -11.86
CA ARG A 63 -0.33 0.47 -11.77
C ARG A 63 -0.67 -0.75 -12.60
N ASN A 64 0.27 -1.19 -13.42
CA ASN A 64 0.21 -2.46 -14.14
C ASN A 64 1.43 -3.28 -13.73
N GLN A 65 1.19 -4.45 -13.15
CA GLN A 65 2.24 -5.34 -12.68
C GLN A 65 2.50 -6.43 -13.71
N TRP A 66 3.73 -6.96 -13.74
CA TRP A 66 4.15 -8.10 -14.55
C TRP A 66 3.78 -7.93 -16.02
N LEU A 67 4.23 -6.84 -16.62
CA LEU A 67 3.98 -6.52 -18.03
C LEU A 67 4.32 -7.70 -18.94
N GLY A 68 3.41 -8.02 -19.86
CA GLY A 68 3.54 -9.15 -20.77
C GLY A 68 2.89 -10.46 -20.29
N LEU A 69 2.39 -10.50 -19.06
CA LEU A 69 1.65 -11.65 -18.51
C LEU A 69 0.15 -11.43 -18.65
N ASP A 70 -0.55 -12.34 -19.31
CA ASP A 70 -2.01 -12.29 -19.42
C ASP A 70 -2.67 -12.47 -18.05
N GLY A 71 -3.66 -11.62 -17.74
CA GLY A 71 -4.32 -11.61 -16.44
C GLY A 71 -3.50 -11.02 -15.29
N ALA A 72 -2.39 -10.35 -15.61
CA ALA A 72 -1.55 -9.66 -14.63
C ALA A 72 -2.32 -8.60 -13.83
N PRO A 73 -1.89 -8.28 -12.58
CA PRO A 73 -2.59 -7.33 -11.75
C PRO A 73 -2.60 -5.91 -12.32
N GLU A 74 -3.77 -5.31 -12.38
CA GLU A 74 -3.99 -3.89 -12.71
C GLU A 74 -4.68 -3.20 -11.55
N THR A 75 -4.07 -2.15 -11.03
CA THR A 75 -4.63 -1.34 -9.95
C THR A 75 -4.88 0.09 -10.41
N GLN A 76 -6.09 0.57 -10.20
CA GLN A 76 -6.48 1.96 -10.44
C GLN A 76 -6.93 2.57 -9.12
N THR A 77 -6.37 3.72 -8.76
CA THR A 77 -6.75 4.43 -7.54
C THR A 77 -7.08 5.88 -7.88
N PHE A 78 -8.19 6.34 -7.35
CA PHE A 78 -8.54 7.76 -7.34
C PHE A 78 -8.83 8.17 -5.90
N ASN A 79 -8.27 9.29 -5.47
CA ASN A 79 -8.57 9.84 -4.16
C ASN A 79 -8.67 11.35 -4.18
N ILE A 80 -9.50 11.85 -3.27
CA ILE A 80 -9.68 13.26 -3.00
C ILE A 80 -9.74 13.45 -1.49
N HIS A 81 -8.97 14.38 -0.93
CA HIS A 81 -9.05 14.69 0.49
C HIS A 81 -8.77 16.16 0.77
N SER A 82 -9.36 16.67 1.84
CA SER A 82 -9.24 18.08 2.23
C SER A 82 -9.38 18.25 3.74
N PRO A 83 -8.72 19.24 4.34
CA PRO A 83 -9.15 19.73 5.64
C PRO A 83 -10.51 20.42 5.53
N ILE A 84 -11.37 20.23 6.53
CA ILE A 84 -12.70 20.83 6.59
C ILE A 84 -12.75 21.86 7.73
N GLY A 85 -12.93 23.13 7.36
CA GLY A 85 -12.96 24.21 8.31
C GLY A 85 -11.61 24.45 9.01
N TYR A 86 -11.67 24.99 10.25
CA TYR A 86 -10.47 25.39 11.02
C TYR A 86 -10.19 24.51 12.24
N ARG A 87 -10.95 23.43 12.43
CA ARG A 87 -10.96 22.64 13.69
C ARG A 87 -10.12 21.36 13.64
N GLY A 88 -9.22 21.22 12.67
CA GLY A 88 -8.38 20.03 12.55
C GLY A 88 -9.10 18.81 11.96
N VAL A 89 -10.30 18.96 11.41
CA VAL A 89 -11.04 17.89 10.75
C VAL A 89 -10.53 17.73 9.32
N GLY A 90 -10.28 16.50 8.89
CA GLY A 90 -10.00 16.13 7.50
C GLY A 90 -11.02 15.09 7.02
N LEU A 91 -11.39 15.21 5.75
CA LEU A 91 -12.22 14.23 5.05
C LEU A 91 -11.50 13.77 3.79
N GLY A 92 -11.69 12.50 3.44
CA GLY A 92 -11.21 11.90 2.22
C GLY A 92 -12.24 10.94 1.61
N VAL A 93 -12.16 10.78 0.31
CA VAL A 93 -12.89 9.74 -0.44
C VAL A 93 -11.90 9.09 -1.39
N SER A 94 -11.91 7.78 -1.46
CA SER A 94 -11.06 7.03 -2.38
C SER A 94 -11.87 5.95 -3.09
N ILE A 95 -11.48 5.67 -4.33
CA ILE A 95 -11.95 4.53 -5.11
C ILE A 95 -10.71 3.77 -5.54
N VAL A 96 -10.66 2.48 -5.23
CA VAL A 96 -9.60 1.58 -5.67
C VAL A 96 -10.27 0.44 -6.43
N ASN A 97 -9.82 0.23 -7.67
CA ASN A 97 -10.18 -0.94 -8.45
C ASN A 97 -8.92 -1.76 -8.68
N ASP A 98 -8.96 -3.01 -8.29
CA ASP A 98 -7.87 -3.98 -8.44
C ASP A 98 -8.38 -5.19 -9.21
N LYS A 99 -7.71 -5.51 -10.33
CA LYS A 99 -8.10 -6.62 -11.21
C LYS A 99 -6.94 -7.59 -11.32
N ILE A 100 -7.20 -8.87 -11.06
CA ILE A 100 -6.23 -9.97 -11.19
C ILE A 100 -6.91 -11.15 -11.87
N GLY A 101 -6.53 -11.44 -13.11
CA GLY A 101 -7.18 -12.49 -13.91
C GLY A 101 -8.70 -12.27 -14.00
N PRO A 102 -9.52 -13.27 -13.62
CA PRO A 102 -10.99 -13.18 -13.66
C PRO A 102 -11.57 -12.42 -12.47
N THR A 103 -10.74 -12.04 -11.48
CA THR A 103 -11.18 -11.36 -10.25
C THR A 103 -11.06 -9.85 -10.39
N SER A 104 -12.09 -9.12 -10.02
CA SER A 104 -12.10 -7.66 -9.89
C SER A 104 -12.62 -7.26 -8.52
N GLU A 105 -11.85 -6.45 -7.81
CA GLU A 105 -12.19 -5.92 -6.50
C GLU A 105 -12.29 -4.40 -6.57
N THR A 106 -13.43 -3.85 -6.14
CA THR A 106 -13.62 -2.40 -6.09
C THR A 106 -13.90 -1.97 -4.65
N TYR A 107 -13.11 -1.02 -4.16
CA TYR A 107 -13.27 -0.43 -2.83
C TYR A 107 -13.70 1.03 -2.97
N PHE A 108 -14.76 1.38 -2.25
CA PHE A 108 -15.20 2.76 -2.04
C PHE A 108 -14.93 3.12 -0.58
N ASP A 109 -13.97 3.99 -0.36
CA ASP A 109 -13.49 4.35 0.97
C ASP A 109 -13.89 5.79 1.31
N VAL A 110 -14.32 6.01 2.54
CA VAL A 110 -14.51 7.34 3.13
C VAL A 110 -13.62 7.44 4.35
N ASP A 111 -12.74 8.44 4.36
CA ASP A 111 -11.79 8.71 5.43
C ASP A 111 -12.22 9.93 6.24
N PHE A 112 -12.24 9.79 7.55
CA PHE A 112 -12.38 10.88 8.51
C PHE A 112 -11.10 10.98 9.33
N SER A 113 -10.58 12.17 9.51
CA SER A 113 -9.44 12.41 10.39
C SER A 113 -9.71 13.57 11.35
N TYR A 114 -9.09 13.49 12.52
CA TYR A 114 -9.04 14.59 13.48
C TYR A 114 -7.60 14.84 13.90
N THR A 115 -7.12 16.06 13.68
CA THR A 115 -5.73 16.49 13.92
C THR A 115 -5.65 17.41 15.12
N ILE A 116 -4.81 17.07 16.08
CA ILE A 116 -4.46 17.91 17.22
C ILE A 116 -3.04 18.46 17.08
N GLN A 117 -2.84 19.70 17.43
CA GLN A 117 -1.51 20.30 17.50
C GLN A 117 -0.85 19.90 18.81
N THR A 118 0.27 19.17 18.74
CA THR A 118 1.00 18.66 19.92
C THR A 118 2.16 19.55 20.32
N SER A 119 2.70 20.33 19.36
CA SER A 119 3.76 21.30 19.59
C SER A 119 3.68 22.42 18.54
N TRP A 120 4.62 23.35 18.55
CA TRP A 120 4.68 24.42 17.56
C TRP A 120 4.69 23.92 16.10
N GLU A 121 5.39 22.81 15.83
CA GLU A 121 5.47 22.19 14.50
C GLU A 121 4.74 20.85 14.41
N GLY A 122 4.51 20.19 15.55
CA GLY A 122 4.00 18.82 15.63
C GLY A 122 2.49 18.75 15.54
N ARG A 123 1.98 17.85 14.68
CA ARG A 123 0.56 17.54 14.51
C ARG A 123 0.35 16.05 14.60
N LEU A 124 -0.60 15.64 15.43
CA LEU A 124 -1.01 14.25 15.59
C LEU A 124 -2.45 14.10 15.10
N SER A 125 -2.64 13.21 14.14
CA SER A 125 -3.94 12.93 13.52
C SER A 125 -4.39 11.52 13.88
N PHE A 126 -5.66 11.36 14.22
CA PHE A 126 -6.35 10.09 14.34
C PHE A 126 -7.31 9.95 13.16
N GLY A 127 -7.36 8.79 12.53
CA GLY A 127 -8.18 8.55 11.35
C GLY A 127 -9.07 7.33 11.51
N LEU A 128 -10.25 7.42 10.91
CA LEU A 128 -11.18 6.31 10.73
C LEU A 128 -11.50 6.20 9.24
N LYS A 129 -11.61 4.97 8.75
CA LYS A 129 -12.01 4.63 7.38
C LYS A 129 -13.27 3.79 7.42
N GLY A 130 -14.24 4.13 6.59
CA GLY A 130 -15.37 3.26 6.25
C GLY A 130 -15.21 2.81 4.81
N SER A 131 -15.30 1.50 4.56
CA SER A 131 -15.11 0.90 3.24
C SER A 131 -16.31 0.09 2.81
N ALA A 132 -16.70 0.24 1.55
CA ALA A 132 -17.59 -0.64 0.84
C ALA A 132 -16.79 -1.41 -0.20
N HIS A 133 -16.64 -2.72 -0.03
CA HIS A 133 -15.93 -3.61 -0.94
C HIS A 133 -16.92 -4.36 -1.81
N MET A 134 -16.67 -4.40 -3.11
CA MET A 134 -17.41 -5.17 -4.11
C MET A 134 -16.46 -6.13 -4.79
N LEU A 135 -16.77 -7.42 -4.75
CA LEU A 135 -16.01 -8.50 -5.37
C LEU A 135 -16.80 -9.09 -6.53
N ASP A 136 -16.14 -9.14 -7.69
CA ASP A 136 -16.59 -9.86 -8.89
C ASP A 136 -15.57 -10.94 -9.25
N ILE A 137 -16.03 -12.17 -9.51
CA ILE A 137 -15.20 -13.27 -10.02
C ILE A 137 -15.92 -13.92 -11.19
N ARG A 138 -15.30 -13.90 -12.36
CA ARG A 138 -15.85 -14.44 -13.60
C ARG A 138 -15.19 -15.78 -13.92
N TYR A 139 -15.66 -16.83 -13.31
CA TYR A 139 -15.20 -18.19 -13.60
C TYR A 139 -15.46 -18.58 -15.05
N SER A 140 -16.50 -18.02 -15.68
CA SER A 140 -16.85 -18.26 -17.09
C SER A 140 -15.82 -17.73 -18.10
N GLU A 141 -14.91 -16.82 -17.68
CA GLU A 141 -13.83 -16.28 -18.54
C GLU A 141 -12.55 -17.13 -18.47
N LEU A 142 -12.48 -18.16 -17.61
CA LEU A 142 -11.34 -19.07 -17.56
C LEU A 142 -11.37 -20.00 -18.78
N ASP A 143 -10.24 -20.06 -19.51
CA ASP A 143 -10.12 -20.86 -20.73
C ASP A 143 -10.40 -22.35 -20.47
N GLU A 144 -11.17 -22.99 -21.35
CA GLU A 144 -11.64 -24.37 -21.23
C GLU A 144 -10.51 -25.43 -21.24
N PHE A 145 -9.28 -25.05 -21.62
CA PHE A 145 -8.19 -26.01 -21.86
C PHE A 145 -7.37 -26.43 -20.65
N GLU A 146 -7.40 -25.67 -19.54
CA GLU A 146 -6.59 -25.99 -18.34
C GLU A 146 -7.38 -25.98 -17.03
N VAL A 147 -8.70 -25.86 -17.08
CA VAL A 147 -9.49 -25.65 -15.86
C VAL A 147 -9.91 -26.99 -15.26
N ASP A 148 -9.63 -27.15 -13.96
CA ASP A 148 -10.21 -28.20 -13.14
C ASP A 148 -11.74 -28.25 -13.33
N PRO A 149 -12.33 -29.42 -13.71
CA PRO A 149 -13.77 -29.55 -13.90
C PRO A 149 -14.62 -29.07 -12.70
N GLN A 150 -14.04 -29.00 -11.51
CA GLN A 150 -14.66 -28.43 -10.31
C GLN A 150 -14.82 -26.91 -10.36
N LEU A 151 -13.94 -26.20 -11.06
CA LEU A 151 -14.01 -24.74 -11.26
C LEU A 151 -15.02 -24.37 -12.34
N GLN A 152 -15.15 -25.17 -13.39
CA GLN A 152 -16.17 -24.97 -14.45
C GLN A 152 -17.60 -25.08 -13.95
N SER A 153 -17.84 -25.78 -12.84
CA SER A 153 -19.17 -25.90 -12.22
C SER A 153 -19.53 -24.73 -11.30
N GLN A 154 -18.61 -23.79 -11.06
CA GLN A 154 -18.85 -22.64 -10.20
C GLN A 154 -19.55 -21.52 -10.97
N GLN A 155 -20.55 -20.92 -10.34
CA GLN A 155 -21.23 -19.75 -10.88
C GLN A 155 -20.38 -18.50 -10.65
N ASP A 156 -20.43 -17.58 -11.60
CA ASP A 156 -19.83 -16.26 -11.46
C ASP A 156 -20.32 -15.57 -10.18
N ILE A 157 -19.41 -14.95 -9.46
CA ILE A 157 -19.73 -14.08 -8.33
C ILE A 157 -19.82 -12.67 -8.87
N GLN A 158 -20.96 -12.02 -8.67
CA GLN A 158 -21.19 -10.65 -9.14
C GLN A 158 -21.61 -9.75 -7.98
N ASN A 159 -20.94 -8.60 -7.86
CA ASN A 159 -21.25 -7.54 -6.91
C ASN A 159 -21.39 -8.04 -5.45
N LYS A 160 -20.53 -8.96 -5.01
CA LYS A 160 -20.55 -9.42 -3.62
C LYS A 160 -20.06 -8.28 -2.71
N PHE A 161 -21.01 -7.69 -2.01
CA PHE A 161 -20.77 -6.57 -1.11
C PHE A 161 -20.23 -7.02 0.25
N SER A 162 -19.20 -6.32 0.74
CA SER A 162 -18.64 -6.52 2.08
C SER A 162 -18.26 -5.18 2.70
N PRO A 163 -18.88 -4.78 3.83
CA PRO A 163 -18.46 -3.58 4.54
C PRO A 163 -17.18 -3.83 5.32
N ASN A 164 -16.32 -2.82 5.43
CA ASN A 164 -15.13 -2.87 6.26
C ASN A 164 -14.92 -1.52 6.97
N PHE A 165 -14.10 -1.51 8.02
CA PHE A 165 -13.63 -0.27 8.60
C PHE A 165 -12.14 -0.36 8.89
N GLY A 166 -11.52 0.82 9.00
CA GLY A 166 -10.12 0.96 9.32
C GLY A 166 -9.87 2.08 10.29
N ALA A 167 -8.68 2.05 10.86
CA ALA A 167 -8.20 3.10 11.74
C ALA A 167 -6.73 3.39 11.49
N GLY A 168 -6.30 4.60 11.88
CA GLY A 168 -4.90 4.98 11.77
C GLY A 168 -4.54 6.14 12.69
N VAL A 169 -3.26 6.26 12.92
CA VAL A 169 -2.64 7.38 13.60
C VAL A 169 -1.51 7.90 12.73
N TYR A 170 -1.36 9.22 12.65
CA TYR A 170 -0.36 9.86 11.83
C TYR A 170 0.18 11.10 12.54
N TYR A 171 1.48 11.08 12.82
CA TYR A 171 2.18 12.24 13.38
C TYR A 171 3.08 12.86 12.33
N HIS A 172 3.07 14.17 12.21
CA HIS A 172 3.98 14.88 11.33
C HIS A 172 4.41 16.24 11.86
N THR A 173 5.59 16.63 11.42
CA THR A 173 6.14 17.97 11.52
C THR A 173 6.43 18.50 10.12
N ASP A 174 7.11 19.62 10.02
CA ASP A 174 7.53 20.15 8.72
C ASP A 174 8.58 19.30 7.99
N ARG A 175 9.26 18.36 8.68
CA ARG A 175 10.31 17.52 8.07
C ARG A 175 10.18 16.05 8.33
N PHE A 176 9.43 15.65 9.33
CA PHE A 176 9.31 14.27 9.77
C PHE A 176 7.86 13.82 9.74
N TYR A 177 7.64 12.56 9.41
CA TYR A 177 6.35 11.93 9.62
C TYR A 177 6.51 10.47 10.02
N VAL A 178 5.53 10.00 10.79
CA VAL A 178 5.37 8.60 11.14
C VAL A 178 3.88 8.28 11.24
N GLY A 179 3.49 7.12 10.76
CA GLY A 179 2.11 6.65 10.79
C GLY A 179 2.01 5.16 11.05
N LEU A 180 0.94 4.78 11.71
CA LEU A 180 0.52 3.40 11.94
C LEU A 180 -0.95 3.28 11.57
N SER A 181 -1.32 2.23 10.83
CA SER A 181 -2.71 2.06 10.38
C SER A 181 -3.05 0.61 10.09
N ALA A 182 -4.34 0.32 10.19
CA ALA A 182 -5.00 -0.86 9.67
C ALA A 182 -6.22 -0.35 8.87
N PRO A 183 -6.11 -0.17 7.54
CA PRO A 183 -7.19 0.42 6.74
C PRO A 183 -8.40 -0.50 6.58
N ARG A 184 -8.25 -1.81 6.81
CA ARG A 184 -9.31 -2.82 6.81
C ARG A 184 -9.09 -3.78 7.97
N ILE A 185 -10.05 -3.79 8.92
CA ILE A 185 -9.95 -4.56 10.18
C ILE A 185 -10.89 -5.76 10.17
N LEU A 186 -12.04 -5.66 9.46
CA LEU A 186 -12.97 -6.78 9.37
C LEU A 186 -12.41 -7.84 8.43
N GLN A 187 -12.39 -9.08 8.92
CA GLN A 187 -12.05 -10.26 8.13
C GLN A 187 -13.33 -10.82 7.52
N THR A 188 -13.55 -10.59 6.24
CA THR A 188 -14.70 -11.14 5.52
C THR A 188 -14.35 -12.50 4.92
N THR A 189 -15.24 -13.49 5.08
CA THR A 189 -15.12 -14.81 4.45
C THR A 189 -15.89 -14.75 3.14
N HIS A 190 -15.18 -14.91 2.01
CA HIS A 190 -15.78 -14.75 0.69
C HIS A 190 -16.53 -15.99 0.20
N PHE A 191 -16.32 -17.18 0.80
CA PHE A 191 -16.93 -18.44 0.38
C PHE A 191 -17.59 -19.15 1.56
N ASP A 192 -18.91 -19.24 1.56
CA ASP A 192 -19.71 -19.82 2.66
C ASP A 192 -20.26 -21.22 2.37
N SER A 193 -19.98 -21.82 1.19
CA SER A 193 -20.51 -23.14 0.90
C SER A 193 -19.61 -23.93 -0.04
N SER A 194 -19.25 -25.10 0.41
CA SER A 194 -18.52 -26.20 -0.23
C SER A 194 -16.98 -26.12 -0.23
N SER A 195 -16.39 -27.12 0.32
CA SER A 195 -15.10 -27.84 0.21
C SER A 195 -13.90 -27.27 -0.58
N VAL A 196 -13.92 -26.03 -1.09
CA VAL A 196 -12.82 -25.40 -1.81
C VAL A 196 -12.47 -24.10 -1.10
N SER A 197 -11.26 -24.07 -0.58
CA SER A 197 -10.49 -22.94 -0.04
C SER A 197 -11.28 -21.66 0.32
N THR A 198 -11.55 -21.46 1.59
CA THR A 198 -12.03 -20.19 2.15
C THR A 198 -10.94 -19.13 2.02
N ALA A 199 -10.97 -18.34 0.96
CA ALA A 199 -10.18 -17.12 0.89
C ALA A 199 -10.72 -16.14 1.94
N LYS A 200 -9.99 -15.98 3.04
CA LYS A 200 -10.30 -15.06 4.13
C LYS A 200 -9.46 -13.81 3.97
N GLU A 201 -10.11 -12.66 3.91
CA GLU A 201 -9.43 -11.37 3.95
C GLU A 201 -8.62 -11.26 5.25
N GLN A 202 -7.32 -10.93 5.15
CA GLN A 202 -6.44 -10.79 6.31
C GLN A 202 -6.26 -9.32 6.66
N ILE A 203 -6.08 -9.03 7.96
CA ILE A 203 -5.81 -7.66 8.40
C ILE A 203 -4.41 -7.25 7.95
N ASN A 204 -4.34 -6.17 7.18
CA ASN A 204 -3.11 -5.52 6.78
C ASN A 204 -2.79 -4.38 7.73
N MET A 205 -1.65 -4.42 8.41
CA MET A 205 -1.13 -3.34 9.23
C MET A 205 0.03 -2.66 8.52
N TYR A 206 0.00 -1.34 8.50
CA TYR A 206 1.02 -0.52 7.85
C TYR A 206 1.73 0.37 8.88
N PHE A 207 3.06 0.39 8.80
CA PHE A 207 3.90 1.40 9.43
C PHE A 207 4.60 2.19 8.35
N ILE A 208 4.48 3.50 8.38
CA ILE A 208 5.10 4.42 7.41
C ILE A 208 5.90 5.49 8.14
N THR A 209 7.09 5.80 7.66
CA THR A 209 7.89 6.92 8.18
C THR A 209 8.76 7.53 7.10
N GLY A 210 9.16 8.76 7.29
CA GLY A 210 10.10 9.43 6.41
C GLY A 210 10.57 10.76 6.98
N TYR A 211 11.69 11.25 6.44
CA TYR A 211 12.29 12.50 6.85
C TYR A 211 12.76 13.28 5.63
N VAL A 212 12.66 14.61 5.68
CA VAL A 212 13.13 15.50 4.62
C VAL A 212 14.34 16.29 5.11
N TRP A 213 15.50 16.05 4.49
CA TRP A 213 16.71 16.84 4.68
C TRP A 213 16.86 17.86 3.54
N ASN A 214 17.04 19.12 3.89
CA ASN A 214 17.51 20.13 2.94
C ASN A 214 19.03 20.03 2.88
N LEU A 215 19.56 19.36 1.86
CA LEU A 215 21.01 19.20 1.66
C LEU A 215 21.66 20.54 1.27
N ASN A 216 20.97 21.31 0.43
CA ASN A 216 21.30 22.67 0.02
C ASN A 216 20.01 23.38 -0.46
N PRO A 217 20.06 24.68 -0.84
CA PRO A 217 18.87 25.41 -1.30
C PRO A 217 18.15 24.80 -2.51
N PHE A 218 18.86 24.00 -3.32
CA PHE A 218 18.33 23.41 -4.55
C PHE A 218 18.05 21.93 -4.45
N LEU A 219 18.52 21.25 -3.39
CA LEU A 219 18.45 19.80 -3.26
C LEU A 219 17.88 19.37 -1.91
N LYS A 220 16.78 18.64 -1.95
CA LYS A 220 16.18 17.98 -0.79
C LYS A 220 16.33 16.47 -0.93
N PHE A 221 16.57 15.78 0.16
CA PHE A 221 16.65 14.32 0.24
C PHE A 221 15.56 13.79 1.16
N LYS A 222 14.81 12.78 0.71
CA LYS A 222 13.72 12.17 1.46
C LYS A 222 13.86 10.64 1.43
N PRO A 223 14.49 10.03 2.43
CA PRO A 223 14.33 8.62 2.70
C PRO A 223 12.95 8.34 3.27
N THR A 224 12.38 7.20 2.88
CA THR A 224 11.10 6.72 3.40
C THR A 224 11.16 5.23 3.67
N LEU A 225 10.34 4.79 4.60
CA LEU A 225 10.15 3.39 4.96
C LEU A 225 8.65 3.11 5.02
N LEU A 226 8.22 2.05 4.38
CA LEU A 226 6.91 1.41 4.58
C LEU A 226 7.14 -0.03 5.03
N THR A 227 6.43 -0.42 6.08
CA THR A 227 6.39 -1.82 6.52
C THR A 227 4.93 -2.29 6.49
N LYS A 228 4.67 -3.42 5.85
CA LYS A 228 3.36 -4.08 5.82
C LYS A 228 3.45 -5.40 6.56
N VAL A 229 2.56 -5.60 7.52
CA VAL A 229 2.42 -6.82 8.31
C VAL A 229 1.05 -7.42 8.03
N VAL A 230 1.04 -8.67 7.58
CA VAL A 230 -0.18 -9.45 7.34
C VAL A 230 -0.05 -10.76 8.07
N GLN A 231 -1.10 -11.18 8.76
CA GLN A 231 -1.09 -12.46 9.46
C GLN A 231 -0.96 -13.62 8.46
N GLY A 232 0.06 -14.45 8.64
CA GLY A 232 0.30 -15.61 7.76
C GLY A 232 1.08 -15.29 6.48
N ALA A 233 1.54 -14.05 6.30
CA ALA A 233 2.42 -13.66 5.19
C ALA A 233 3.79 -13.17 5.70
N PRO A 234 4.86 -13.26 4.89
CA PRO A 234 6.15 -12.67 5.21
C PRO A 234 6.05 -11.17 5.46
N LEU A 235 6.91 -10.66 6.35
CA LEU A 235 7.05 -9.23 6.57
C LEU A 235 7.52 -8.54 5.29
N GLN A 236 6.77 -7.55 4.83
CA GLN A 236 7.18 -6.73 3.70
C GLN A 236 7.76 -5.41 4.20
N VAL A 237 8.92 -5.04 3.65
CA VAL A 237 9.63 -3.80 3.96
C VAL A 237 10.03 -3.12 2.67
N ASP A 238 9.55 -1.90 2.48
CA ASP A 238 9.88 -1.04 1.34
C ASP A 238 10.69 0.17 1.83
N VAL A 239 11.90 0.33 1.34
CA VAL A 239 12.77 1.47 1.64
C VAL A 239 12.96 2.28 0.38
N SER A 240 12.84 3.61 0.44
CA SER A 240 13.15 4.45 -0.70
C SER A 240 14.03 5.63 -0.35
N ALA A 241 14.77 6.11 -1.33
CA ALA A 241 15.63 7.29 -1.28
C ALA A 241 15.24 8.22 -2.43
N ASN A 242 14.61 9.34 -2.12
CA ASN A 242 14.10 10.28 -3.10
C ASN A 242 14.85 11.61 -2.99
N PHE A 243 15.22 12.18 -4.13
CA PHE A 243 15.87 13.48 -4.25
C PHE A 243 14.95 14.43 -5.02
N MET A 244 14.79 15.63 -4.53
CA MET A 244 14.08 16.69 -5.24
C MET A 244 15.05 17.81 -5.58
N PHE A 245 15.14 18.13 -6.87
CA PHE A 245 16.00 19.17 -7.41
C PHE A 245 15.18 20.37 -7.87
N ASN A 246 15.58 21.57 -7.43
CA ASN A 246 14.92 22.86 -7.72
C ASN A 246 13.41 22.88 -7.46
N GLU A 247 12.92 22.06 -6.52
CA GLU A 247 11.49 21.91 -6.21
C GLU A 247 10.63 21.49 -7.43
N LYS A 248 11.26 20.99 -8.48
CA LYS A 248 10.59 20.62 -9.75
C LYS A 248 10.83 19.18 -10.17
N PHE A 249 12.05 18.72 -10.10
CA PHE A 249 12.40 17.37 -10.54
C PHE A 249 12.62 16.46 -9.34
N ILE A 250 12.03 15.27 -9.38
CA ILE A 250 12.20 14.22 -8.39
C ILE A 250 12.83 13.02 -9.06
N GLY A 251 13.89 12.49 -8.46
CA GLY A 251 14.48 11.20 -8.83
C GLY A 251 14.62 10.34 -7.59
N GLY A 252 14.30 9.05 -7.69
CA GLY A 252 14.35 8.17 -6.54
C GLY A 252 14.64 6.74 -6.91
N LEU A 253 15.14 6.00 -5.93
CA LEU A 253 15.29 4.55 -5.97
C LEU A 253 14.56 3.96 -4.77
N ALA A 254 13.93 2.81 -4.98
CA ALA A 254 13.31 2.05 -3.91
C ALA A 254 13.75 0.58 -3.98
N TYR A 255 13.75 -0.04 -2.83
CA TYR A 255 14.01 -1.46 -2.67
C TYR A 255 12.93 -2.08 -1.79
N ARG A 256 12.24 -3.05 -2.32
CA ARG A 256 11.32 -3.92 -1.59
C ARG A 256 12.06 -5.19 -1.24
N TRP A 257 12.18 -5.44 0.06
CA TRP A 257 12.93 -6.59 0.58
C TRP A 257 12.45 -7.90 -0.08
N ASP A 258 13.40 -8.66 -0.64
CA ASP A 258 13.20 -9.94 -1.33
C ASP A 258 12.14 -9.92 -2.44
N ALA A 259 11.82 -8.75 -3.01
CA ALA A 259 10.80 -8.64 -4.03
C ALA A 259 11.21 -7.83 -5.26
N ALA A 260 11.64 -6.56 -5.12
CA ALA A 260 11.88 -5.73 -6.29
C ALA A 260 12.85 -4.57 -6.03
N PHE A 261 13.54 -4.14 -7.08
CA PHE A 261 14.17 -2.82 -7.18
C PHE A 261 13.31 -1.90 -8.04
N SER A 262 13.20 -0.63 -7.64
CA SER A 262 12.38 0.35 -8.34
C SER A 262 13.14 1.63 -8.62
N GLY A 263 12.91 2.19 -9.81
CA GLY A 263 13.28 3.55 -10.17
C GLY A 263 12.06 4.46 -10.18
N LEU A 264 12.19 5.66 -9.61
CA LEU A 264 11.13 6.66 -9.56
C LEU A 264 11.60 7.96 -10.20
N VAL A 265 10.75 8.57 -11.01
CA VAL A 265 10.94 9.92 -11.53
C VAL A 265 9.65 10.72 -11.37
N GLY A 266 9.76 12.00 -11.06
CA GLY A 266 8.61 12.87 -10.88
C GLY A 266 8.90 14.29 -11.33
N PHE A 267 7.86 14.97 -11.74
CA PHE A 267 7.90 16.34 -12.20
C PHE A 267 6.80 17.16 -11.55
N MET A 268 7.16 18.31 -10.99
CA MET A 268 6.24 19.38 -10.67
C MET A 268 6.07 20.24 -11.91
N LEU A 269 5.00 19.98 -12.69
CA LEU A 269 4.68 20.78 -13.88
C LEU A 269 4.24 22.20 -13.53
N SER A 270 3.64 22.36 -12.36
CA SER A 270 3.36 23.63 -11.69
C SER A 270 3.43 23.43 -10.18
N ASP A 271 3.29 24.52 -9.40
CA ASP A 271 3.22 24.43 -7.92
C ASP A 271 2.05 23.55 -7.43
N GLN A 272 1.08 23.30 -8.31
CA GLN A 272 -0.14 22.58 -8.01
C GLN A 272 -0.18 21.18 -8.64
N PHE A 273 0.53 20.94 -9.76
CA PHE A 273 0.38 19.72 -10.53
C PHE A 273 1.67 18.92 -10.59
N MET A 274 1.59 17.68 -10.09
CA MET A 274 2.66 16.70 -10.08
C MET A 274 2.32 15.51 -10.96
N VAL A 275 3.32 15.03 -11.70
CA VAL A 275 3.32 13.75 -12.42
C VAL A 275 4.46 12.91 -11.87
N GLY A 276 4.20 11.66 -11.52
CA GLY A 276 5.19 10.69 -11.09
C GLY A 276 5.10 9.41 -11.88
N LEU A 277 6.25 8.80 -12.17
CA LEU A 277 6.38 7.52 -12.82
C LEU A 277 7.26 6.63 -11.96
N ALA A 278 6.95 5.34 -11.88
CA ALA A 278 7.82 4.35 -11.29
C ALA A 278 7.88 3.09 -12.16
N TYR A 279 9.01 2.44 -12.14
CA TYR A 279 9.22 1.16 -12.78
C TYR A 279 9.88 0.22 -11.78
N ASP A 280 9.29 -0.97 -11.61
CA ASP A 280 9.78 -2.00 -10.70
C ASP A 280 10.32 -3.17 -11.51
N ARG A 281 11.52 -3.63 -11.17
CA ARG A 281 12.09 -4.90 -11.64
C ARG A 281 12.09 -5.88 -10.48
N GLU A 282 11.33 -6.95 -10.61
CA GLU A 282 11.32 -8.02 -9.63
C GLU A 282 12.59 -8.84 -9.63
N ILE A 283 13.03 -9.27 -8.44
CA ILE A 283 14.21 -10.12 -8.22
C ILE A 283 13.83 -11.54 -7.78
N THR A 284 12.54 -11.82 -7.69
CA THR A 284 11.99 -13.15 -7.39
C THR A 284 12.07 -14.07 -8.61
N GLU A 285 11.76 -15.37 -8.42
CA GLU A 285 11.66 -16.33 -9.53
C GLU A 285 10.66 -15.87 -10.59
N LEU A 286 9.57 -15.20 -10.20
CA LEU A 286 8.60 -14.61 -11.11
C LEU A 286 9.22 -13.47 -11.95
N GLY A 287 10.15 -12.70 -11.39
CA GLY A 287 10.91 -11.67 -12.10
C GLY A 287 11.89 -12.22 -13.12
N ALA A 288 12.30 -13.47 -12.98
CA ALA A 288 13.15 -14.20 -13.91
C ALA A 288 12.35 -14.89 -15.04
N ALA A 289 11.02 -14.93 -14.95
CA ALA A 289 10.16 -15.51 -15.96
C ALA A 289 10.27 -14.73 -17.28
N THR A 290 10.32 -15.45 -18.40
CA THR A 290 10.54 -14.90 -19.75
C THR A 290 9.44 -13.92 -20.20
N PHE A 291 8.31 -13.90 -19.50
CA PHE A 291 7.12 -13.11 -19.85
C PHE A 291 6.87 -11.94 -18.88
N ASN A 292 7.78 -11.68 -17.92
CA ASN A 292 7.65 -10.59 -16.97
C ASN A 292 8.61 -9.45 -17.29
N ASP A 293 8.11 -8.41 -17.95
CA ASP A 293 8.86 -7.20 -18.28
C ASP A 293 8.85 -6.15 -17.15
N GLY A 294 8.55 -6.57 -15.91
CA GLY A 294 8.49 -5.69 -14.74
C GLY A 294 7.12 -5.06 -14.52
N SER A 295 7.06 -4.05 -13.67
CA SER A 295 5.81 -3.36 -13.32
C SER A 295 5.95 -1.86 -13.52
N PHE A 296 4.88 -1.23 -13.95
CA PHE A 296 4.84 0.21 -14.22
C PHE A 296 3.78 0.90 -13.36
N GLU A 297 4.09 2.09 -12.88
CA GLU A 297 3.17 2.91 -12.08
C GLU A 297 3.23 4.37 -12.51
N ILE A 298 2.08 4.99 -12.69
CA ILE A 298 1.93 6.43 -12.94
C ILE A 298 1.03 7.05 -11.89
N ILE A 299 1.43 8.19 -11.33
CA ILE A 299 0.62 9.01 -10.45
C ILE A 299 0.49 10.43 -10.99
N LEU A 300 -0.73 10.94 -10.91
CA LEU A 300 -1.07 12.33 -11.19
C LEU A 300 -1.66 12.92 -9.93
N ARG A 301 -1.20 14.11 -9.51
CA ARG A 301 -1.76 14.79 -8.35
C ARG A 301 -1.95 16.27 -8.64
N TYR A 302 -3.10 16.77 -8.23
CA TYR A 302 -3.43 18.19 -8.29
C TYR A 302 -3.81 18.73 -6.91
N ASP A 303 -3.13 19.77 -6.48
CA ASP A 303 -3.27 20.44 -5.19
C ASP A 303 -3.89 21.83 -5.38
N PHE A 304 -5.10 22.06 -4.84
CA PHE A 304 -5.79 23.35 -4.92
C PHE A 304 -5.22 24.32 -3.88
N LEU A 305 -4.11 24.96 -4.20
CA LEU A 305 -3.47 25.93 -3.32
C LEU A 305 -4.22 27.26 -3.33
N ARG A 306 -4.81 27.64 -2.20
CA ARG A 306 -5.54 28.90 -2.08
C ARG A 306 -4.63 30.13 -1.91
N ASN A 307 -3.40 29.96 -1.39
CA ASN A 307 -2.36 30.95 -1.27
C ASN A 307 -0.98 30.29 -1.41
N ILE A 308 -0.31 30.55 -2.52
CA ILE A 308 0.97 29.93 -2.88
C ILE A 308 2.12 30.33 -1.93
N GLY A 309 1.98 31.39 -1.12
CA GLY A 309 3.07 31.95 -0.33
C GLY A 309 3.48 31.23 0.95
N ASN A 310 2.66 30.31 1.50
CA ASN A 310 2.88 29.76 2.85
C ASN A 310 2.73 28.26 3.01
N LEU A 311 2.51 27.49 1.94
CA LEU A 311 2.31 26.06 2.01
C LEU A 311 3.62 25.31 1.70
N LYS A 312 4.48 25.22 2.69
CA LYS A 312 5.61 24.29 2.62
C LYS A 312 5.12 22.91 3.06
N SER A 313 4.88 22.02 2.10
CA SER A 313 4.69 20.62 2.43
C SER A 313 6.03 20.01 2.86
N PRO A 314 6.15 19.50 4.08
CA PRO A 314 7.41 18.99 4.61
C PRO A 314 7.87 17.70 3.93
N ARG A 315 6.95 17.03 3.24
CA ARG A 315 7.15 15.69 2.69
C ARG A 315 7.41 15.68 1.18
N PHE A 316 8.12 16.67 0.69
CA PHE A 316 8.12 17.04 -0.70
C PHE A 316 6.70 17.40 -1.09
N PHE A 317 5.98 18.27 -0.66
CA PHE A 317 4.59 18.58 -1.04
C PHE A 317 3.52 17.80 -0.28
#